data_4b24d4e397b960575476d96283dce223
#
_entry.id   4b24d4e397b960575476d96283dce223
#
_cell.length_a   1.000
_cell.length_b   1.000
_cell.length_c   1.000
_cell.angle_alpha   90.00
_cell.angle_beta   90.00
_cell.angle_gamma   90.00
#
_symmetry.space_group_name_H-M   'P 1'
#
loop_
_entity.id
_entity.type
_entity.pdbx_description
1 polymer ?
#
loop_
_entity_poly.entity_id
_entity_poly.type
_entity_poly.pdbx_seq_one_letter_code
_entity_poly.pdbx_strand_id
1 'polypeptide(L)'
;MAPRFLVRPSPPLTGTVRVSGATKNAGLKQMAAALLAPGTTVLRNVTPVADLDVMLDVMRAIGTGVEWATPDELHIDASGKLAPEAPYELVTRMRASINVLGPLLARCGEARVAMPGGDNIGSRKLDMHFRGLEAMGAELSVVHGFIEARCNALGGARIVLEFPSVGATENLLTAAVLAKGETIIENAAREPEITDLAAFLNRMGARVHGAGSSTIEVEGVDGLTAVESTLMGDRIEAGTFLMACGIAGGEITIEGTQLAHLEMVVIKLGEMGLEVTPTPDGLRVRADERLHAVDVATLPYPGFATDFMPLAVALLATANGTAIVTENVFDNRFSFVDELNRMGADVRNEGRHAVVRGVPRLSAAPVRALDVRAGAALVLAAMRADGETAVLDPYHVDRGYPDLPRQLRRLGADVERVDD
;
A
#
# COMPACT_ATOMS: atom_id res chain seq x y z
N MET A 1 8.02 29.34 3.32
CA MET A 1 8.19 28.29 4.36
C MET A 1 8.03 26.93 3.69
N ALA A 2 8.56 25.82 4.23
CA ALA A 2 8.37 24.53 3.57
C ALA A 2 6.89 24.05 3.62
N PRO A 3 6.41 23.32 2.59
CA PRO A 3 5.06 22.76 2.58
C PRO A 3 4.76 21.95 3.85
N ARG A 4 3.54 22.06 4.40
CA ARG A 4 3.12 21.39 5.62
C ARG A 4 1.61 21.23 5.70
N PHE A 5 1.17 20.31 6.55
CA PHE A 5 -0.22 20.29 7.01
C PHE A 5 -0.31 21.02 8.35
N LEU A 6 -1.30 21.90 8.48
CA LEU A 6 -1.71 22.48 9.76
C LEU A 6 -2.96 21.75 10.23
N VAL A 7 -2.90 21.18 11.42
CA VAL A 7 -3.97 20.38 12.01
C VAL A 7 -4.33 20.97 13.36
N ARG A 8 -5.63 21.24 13.55
CA ARG A 8 -6.19 21.75 14.80
C ARG A 8 -7.11 20.72 15.44
N PRO A 9 -7.45 20.85 16.74
CA PRO A 9 -8.38 19.96 17.40
C PRO A 9 -9.67 19.82 16.59
N SER A 10 -10.03 18.58 16.23
CA SER A 10 -11.21 18.31 15.43
C SER A 10 -12.44 18.10 16.31
N PRO A 11 -13.62 18.61 15.92
CA PRO A 11 -14.89 18.15 16.45
C PRO A 11 -15.12 16.67 16.09
N PRO A 12 -16.11 15.99 16.67
CA PRO A 12 -16.54 14.69 16.22
C PRO A 12 -16.81 14.68 14.70
N LEU A 13 -16.25 13.68 14.00
CA LEU A 13 -16.40 13.59 12.54
C LEU A 13 -17.82 13.23 12.15
N THR A 14 -18.29 13.76 11.02
CA THR A 14 -19.62 13.48 10.46
C THR A 14 -19.59 13.47 8.94
N GLY A 15 -20.59 12.81 8.33
CA GLY A 15 -20.74 12.83 6.88
C GLY A 15 -20.22 11.56 6.19
N THR A 16 -19.99 11.72 4.89
CA THR A 16 -19.60 10.60 4.01
C THR A 16 -18.30 10.91 3.30
N VAL A 17 -17.42 9.91 3.25
CA VAL A 17 -16.20 9.92 2.44
C VAL A 17 -16.20 8.70 1.54
N ARG A 18 -15.84 8.89 0.27
CA ARG A 18 -15.57 7.79 -0.65
C ARG A 18 -14.06 7.56 -0.70
N VAL A 19 -13.64 6.32 -0.47
CA VAL A 19 -12.22 5.98 -0.61
C VAL A 19 -11.79 6.16 -2.06
N SER A 20 -10.57 6.55 -2.23
CA SER A 20 -9.93 6.64 -3.53
C SER A 20 -9.97 5.30 -4.25
N GLY A 21 -9.99 5.33 -5.54
CA GLY A 21 -9.73 4.15 -6.36
C GLY A 21 -8.34 3.59 -6.08
N ALA A 22 -7.93 2.63 -6.87
CA ALA A 22 -6.63 2.01 -6.69
C ALA A 22 -5.51 3.06 -6.67
N THR A 23 -4.84 3.13 -5.57
CA THR A 23 -3.67 3.97 -5.38
C THR A 23 -2.41 3.09 -5.44
N LYS A 24 -1.56 3.17 -4.44
CA LYS A 24 -0.27 2.50 -4.38
C LYS A 24 -0.37 0.97 -4.45
N ASN A 25 -1.23 0.35 -3.62
CA ASN A 25 -1.16 -1.11 -3.39
C ASN A 25 -1.75 -1.94 -4.53
N ALA A 26 -2.79 -1.50 -5.21
CA ALA A 26 -3.35 -2.19 -6.37
C ALA A 26 -2.90 -1.55 -7.71
N GLY A 27 -2.97 -0.21 -7.83
CA GLY A 27 -2.71 0.50 -9.08
C GLY A 27 -1.32 0.23 -9.66
N LEU A 28 -0.26 0.37 -8.85
CA LEU A 28 1.12 0.18 -9.32
C LEU A 28 1.38 -1.22 -9.91
N LYS A 29 0.67 -2.24 -9.41
CA LYS A 29 0.85 -3.63 -9.83
C LYS A 29 0.17 -3.92 -11.16
N GLN A 30 -1.04 -3.41 -11.34
CA GLN A 30 -1.75 -3.55 -12.62
C GLN A 30 -1.12 -2.70 -13.71
N MET A 31 -0.54 -1.52 -13.37
CA MET A 31 0.30 -0.76 -14.30
C MET A 31 1.50 -1.58 -14.76
N ALA A 32 2.26 -2.19 -13.85
CA ALA A 32 3.38 -3.06 -14.22
C ALA A 32 2.92 -4.29 -15.04
N ALA A 33 1.80 -4.91 -14.66
CA ALA A 33 1.25 -6.06 -15.37
C ALA A 33 0.75 -5.71 -16.79
N ALA A 34 0.36 -4.46 -17.07
CA ALA A 34 0.02 -4.00 -18.41
C ALA A 34 1.18 -4.15 -19.42
N LEU A 35 2.43 -4.22 -18.96
CA LEU A 35 3.59 -4.51 -19.80
C LEU A 35 3.53 -5.91 -20.46
N LEU A 36 2.74 -6.85 -19.91
CA LEU A 36 2.69 -8.25 -20.37
C LEU A 36 2.01 -8.42 -21.72
N ALA A 37 1.16 -7.49 -22.15
CA ALA A 37 0.41 -7.59 -23.40
C ALA A 37 0.69 -6.41 -24.32
N PRO A 38 0.79 -6.63 -25.66
CA PRO A 38 0.74 -5.52 -26.61
C PRO A 38 -0.67 -4.92 -26.65
N GLY A 39 -0.77 -3.64 -26.97
CA GLY A 39 -2.04 -2.91 -27.04
C GLY A 39 -2.24 -1.95 -25.88
N THR A 40 -3.41 -1.31 -25.87
CA THR A 40 -3.78 -0.33 -24.86
C THR A 40 -4.62 -0.96 -23.76
N THR A 41 -4.06 -1.02 -22.56
CA THR A 41 -4.78 -1.39 -21.34
C THR A 41 -5.45 -0.15 -20.77
N VAL A 42 -6.73 -0.25 -20.43
CA VAL A 42 -7.50 0.81 -19.78
C VAL A 42 -7.75 0.45 -18.32
N LEU A 43 -7.21 1.24 -17.41
CA LEU A 43 -7.41 1.09 -15.97
C LEU A 43 -8.38 2.18 -15.48
N ARG A 44 -9.52 1.76 -14.90
CA ARG A 44 -10.53 2.65 -14.30
C ARG A 44 -10.49 2.58 -12.78
N ASN A 45 -11.02 3.61 -12.15
CA ASN A 45 -10.99 3.78 -10.70
C ASN A 45 -9.55 3.84 -10.18
N VAL A 46 -8.69 4.56 -10.90
CA VAL A 46 -7.30 4.85 -10.50
C VAL A 46 -7.24 6.28 -9.98
N THR A 47 -6.62 6.49 -8.85
CA THR A 47 -6.50 7.84 -8.28
C THR A 47 -5.05 8.29 -8.27
N PRO A 48 -4.72 9.46 -8.86
CA PRO A 48 -3.37 9.99 -8.88
C PRO A 48 -2.81 10.20 -7.46
N VAL A 49 -1.64 9.61 -7.21
CA VAL A 49 -0.80 9.86 -6.04
C VAL A 49 0.66 9.92 -6.49
N ALA A 50 1.53 10.55 -5.73
CA ALA A 50 2.91 10.78 -6.17
C ALA A 50 3.68 9.48 -6.54
N ASP A 51 3.38 8.35 -5.92
CA ASP A 51 3.98 7.06 -6.29
C ASP A 51 3.47 6.56 -7.67
N LEU A 52 2.23 6.88 -8.07
CA LEU A 52 1.74 6.58 -9.42
C LEU A 52 2.48 7.41 -10.48
N ASP A 53 2.72 8.70 -10.22
CA ASP A 53 3.46 9.55 -11.15
C ASP A 53 4.87 9.00 -11.39
N VAL A 54 5.54 8.53 -10.32
CA VAL A 54 6.84 7.85 -10.46
C VAL A 54 6.72 6.59 -11.33
N MET A 55 5.67 5.78 -11.14
CA MET A 55 5.47 4.59 -11.98
C MET A 55 5.17 4.95 -13.43
N LEU A 56 4.39 6.00 -13.69
CA LEU A 56 4.16 6.49 -15.06
C LEU A 56 5.46 6.90 -15.74
N ASP A 57 6.37 7.55 -15.01
CA ASP A 57 7.69 7.91 -15.54
C ASP A 57 8.56 6.67 -15.82
N VAL A 58 8.51 5.64 -14.95
CA VAL A 58 9.16 4.34 -15.19
C VAL A 58 8.58 3.69 -16.45
N MET A 59 7.25 3.65 -16.59
CA MET A 59 6.56 3.08 -17.75
C MET A 59 6.94 3.80 -19.06
N ARG A 60 6.99 5.15 -19.05
CA ARG A 60 7.45 5.93 -20.21
C ARG A 60 8.90 5.62 -20.58
N ALA A 61 9.79 5.48 -19.59
CA ALA A 61 11.18 5.14 -19.82
C ALA A 61 11.34 3.72 -20.42
N ILE A 62 10.46 2.78 -20.04
CA ILE A 62 10.38 1.42 -20.62
C ILE A 62 9.85 1.47 -22.08
N GLY A 63 9.22 2.58 -22.50
CA GLY A 63 8.75 2.77 -23.88
C GLY A 63 7.24 2.57 -24.07
N THR A 64 6.45 2.64 -22.98
CA THR A 64 4.99 2.65 -23.10
C THR A 64 4.44 4.06 -23.30
N GLY A 65 3.36 4.19 -24.05
CA GLY A 65 2.49 5.36 -24.03
C GLY A 65 1.65 5.34 -22.74
N VAL A 66 1.59 6.47 -22.01
CA VAL A 66 0.72 6.58 -20.83
C VAL A 66 -0.02 7.91 -20.85
N GLU A 67 -1.33 7.86 -20.66
CA GLU A 67 -2.23 9.01 -20.74
C GLU A 67 -3.37 8.89 -19.73
N TRP A 68 -3.67 9.99 -19.03
CA TRP A 68 -4.90 10.12 -18.25
C TRP A 68 -6.03 10.59 -19.19
N ALA A 69 -6.98 9.71 -19.48
CA ALA A 69 -8.15 10.04 -20.30
C ALA A 69 -9.21 10.81 -19.48
N THR A 70 -9.32 10.50 -18.19
CA THR A 70 -10.11 11.22 -17.18
C THR A 70 -9.32 11.28 -15.87
N PRO A 71 -9.76 11.99 -14.84
CA PRO A 71 -9.08 12.01 -13.54
C PRO A 71 -8.94 10.66 -12.85
N ASP A 72 -9.71 9.65 -13.27
CA ASP A 72 -9.74 8.30 -12.70
C ASP A 72 -9.60 7.16 -13.73
N GLU A 73 -9.29 7.51 -15.00
CA GLU A 73 -9.07 6.54 -16.08
C GLU A 73 -7.69 6.75 -16.72
N LEU A 74 -6.86 5.70 -16.64
CA LEU A 74 -5.50 5.67 -17.13
C LEU A 74 -5.38 4.69 -18.33
N HIS A 75 -4.85 5.17 -19.44
CA HIS A 75 -4.51 4.37 -20.62
C HIS A 75 -3.01 4.08 -20.65
N ILE A 76 -2.65 2.80 -20.85
CA ILE A 76 -1.27 2.33 -20.96
C ILE A 76 -1.13 1.57 -22.29
N ASP A 77 -0.42 2.15 -23.23
CA ASP A 77 -0.13 1.52 -24.53
C ASP A 77 1.25 0.87 -24.52
N ALA A 78 1.28 -0.44 -24.53
CA ALA A 78 2.48 -1.27 -24.59
C ALA A 78 2.64 -1.96 -25.98
N SER A 79 2.08 -1.39 -27.07
CA SER A 79 2.18 -1.93 -28.44
C SER A 79 3.59 -1.85 -29.01
N GLY A 80 4.38 -0.86 -28.57
CA GLY A 80 5.73 -0.61 -29.05
C GLY A 80 6.76 -1.65 -28.59
N LYS A 81 7.98 -1.49 -29.08
CA LYS A 81 9.12 -2.25 -28.57
C LYS A 81 9.48 -1.70 -27.19
N LEU A 82 9.43 -2.56 -26.17
CA LEU A 82 9.84 -2.21 -24.82
C LEU A 82 11.37 -2.16 -24.70
N ALA A 83 11.88 -1.19 -23.95
CA ALA A 83 13.24 -1.18 -23.45
C ALA A 83 13.28 -2.01 -22.15
N PRO A 84 14.12 -3.03 -22.03
CA PRO A 84 14.15 -3.88 -20.83
C PRO A 84 14.91 -3.24 -19.66
N GLU A 85 14.97 -1.92 -19.61
CA GLU A 85 15.69 -1.16 -18.57
C GLU A 85 14.78 -0.14 -17.87
N ALA A 86 14.76 -0.20 -16.53
CA ALA A 86 14.13 0.80 -15.68
C ALA A 86 15.23 1.67 -15.02
N PRO A 87 15.26 3.01 -15.28
CA PRO A 87 16.37 3.88 -14.89
C PRO A 87 16.55 4.05 -13.38
N TYR A 88 17.80 4.21 -12.96
CA TYR A 88 18.19 4.35 -11.56
C TYR A 88 17.45 5.50 -10.85
N GLU A 89 17.41 6.68 -11.47
CA GLU A 89 16.83 7.91 -10.89
C GLU A 89 15.33 7.79 -10.60
N LEU A 90 14.63 6.93 -11.33
CA LEU A 90 13.20 6.69 -11.13
C LEU A 90 12.96 5.55 -10.14
N VAL A 91 13.67 4.42 -10.30
CA VAL A 91 13.47 3.21 -9.50
C VAL A 91 13.83 3.43 -8.02
N THR A 92 14.84 4.23 -7.74
CA THR A 92 15.27 4.54 -6.36
C THR A 92 14.27 5.37 -5.57
N ARG A 93 13.31 6.03 -6.24
CA ARG A 93 12.29 6.85 -5.59
C ARG A 93 11.16 6.03 -4.94
N MET A 94 10.94 4.79 -5.40
CA MET A 94 9.80 3.98 -4.97
C MET A 94 10.13 2.49 -4.94
N ARG A 95 9.72 1.79 -3.87
CA ARG A 95 9.95 0.34 -3.75
C ARG A 95 9.21 -0.48 -4.81
N ALA A 96 7.98 -0.10 -5.13
CA ALA A 96 7.12 -0.85 -6.05
C ALA A 96 7.61 -0.84 -7.51
N SER A 97 8.58 0.00 -7.86
CA SER A 97 9.23 -0.02 -9.18
C SER A 97 9.88 -1.36 -9.52
N ILE A 98 10.22 -2.19 -8.51
CA ILE A 98 10.70 -3.57 -8.73
C ILE A 98 9.68 -4.47 -9.46
N ASN A 99 8.40 -4.12 -9.42
CA ASN A 99 7.34 -4.94 -10.02
C ASN A 99 7.35 -4.97 -11.55
N VAL A 100 8.14 -4.12 -12.20
CA VAL A 100 8.36 -4.23 -13.66
C VAL A 100 9.34 -5.36 -14.01
N LEU A 101 10.10 -5.92 -13.04
CA LEU A 101 11.11 -6.95 -13.28
C LEU A 101 10.48 -8.22 -13.88
N GLY A 102 9.44 -8.77 -13.24
CA GLY A 102 8.73 -9.98 -13.72
C GLY A 102 8.15 -9.81 -15.12
N PRO A 103 7.33 -8.78 -15.37
CA PRO A 103 6.77 -8.51 -16.69
C PRO A 103 7.82 -8.29 -17.78
N LEU A 104 8.88 -7.53 -17.53
CA LEU A 104 9.95 -7.31 -18.51
C LEU A 104 10.69 -8.61 -18.83
N LEU A 105 11.05 -9.38 -17.82
CA LEU A 105 11.71 -10.67 -18.01
C LEU A 105 10.85 -11.64 -18.77
N ALA A 106 9.55 -11.74 -18.45
CA ALA A 106 8.61 -12.62 -19.12
C ALA A 106 8.37 -12.24 -20.60
N ARG A 107 8.29 -10.93 -20.90
CA ARG A 107 7.99 -10.44 -22.26
C ARG A 107 9.22 -10.24 -23.13
N CYS A 108 10.34 -9.78 -22.55
CA CYS A 108 11.55 -9.41 -23.28
C CYS A 108 12.66 -10.47 -23.20
N GLY A 109 12.59 -11.41 -22.25
CA GLY A 109 13.66 -12.36 -21.96
C GLY A 109 14.84 -11.76 -21.18
N GLU A 110 14.81 -10.44 -20.96
CA GLU A 110 15.79 -9.70 -20.17
C GLU A 110 15.16 -8.53 -19.43
N ALA A 111 15.74 -8.16 -18.31
CA ALA A 111 15.35 -6.99 -17.55
C ALA A 111 16.56 -6.42 -16.79
N ARG A 112 16.72 -5.09 -16.81
CA ARG A 112 17.71 -4.35 -16.04
C ARG A 112 17.00 -3.30 -15.20
N VAL A 113 16.86 -3.57 -13.91
CA VAL A 113 16.10 -2.74 -12.99
C VAL A 113 17.02 -2.30 -11.84
N ALA A 114 17.11 -1.00 -11.57
CA ALA A 114 17.91 -0.53 -10.46
C ALA A 114 17.41 -1.10 -9.12
N MET A 115 18.29 -1.17 -8.12
CA MET A 115 17.87 -1.56 -6.76
C MET A 115 16.83 -0.56 -6.24
N PRO A 116 15.62 -1.02 -5.87
CA PRO A 116 14.54 -0.13 -5.52
C PRO A 116 14.76 0.55 -4.16
N GLY A 117 14.44 1.83 -4.09
CA GLY A 117 14.40 2.62 -2.87
C GLY A 117 13.07 2.48 -2.10
N GLY A 118 12.56 3.60 -1.60
CA GLY A 118 11.30 3.70 -0.86
C GLY A 118 11.51 3.98 0.63
N ASP A 119 10.43 3.87 1.42
CA ASP A 119 10.43 4.22 2.84
C ASP A 119 11.42 3.38 3.65
N ASN A 120 12.11 4.04 4.60
CA ASN A 120 13.05 3.39 5.51
C ASN A 120 12.31 2.80 6.73
N ILE A 121 11.64 1.69 6.51
CA ILE A 121 10.85 0.97 7.53
C ILE A 121 11.50 -0.35 7.98
N GLY A 122 12.77 -0.56 7.62
CA GLY A 122 13.55 -1.74 7.94
C GLY A 122 14.01 -2.54 6.72
N SER A 123 14.59 -3.70 6.96
CA SER A 123 15.13 -4.57 5.92
C SER A 123 14.03 -5.10 5.00
N ARG A 124 14.17 -4.86 3.69
CA ARG A 124 13.22 -5.28 2.65
C ARG A 124 13.98 -6.03 1.56
N LYS A 125 14.45 -7.23 1.92
CA LYS A 125 15.26 -8.09 1.05
C LYS A 125 14.50 -8.46 -0.23
N LEU A 126 15.24 -8.71 -1.30
CA LEU A 126 14.73 -9.15 -2.61
C LEU A 126 15.02 -10.63 -2.89
N ASP A 127 15.57 -11.34 -1.92
CA ASP A 127 15.98 -12.74 -2.05
C ASP A 127 14.85 -13.67 -2.51
N MET A 128 13.62 -13.47 -2.02
CA MET A 128 12.46 -14.25 -2.47
C MET A 128 12.11 -14.00 -3.95
N HIS A 129 12.26 -12.75 -4.43
CA HIS A 129 12.10 -12.45 -5.86
C HIS A 129 13.14 -13.19 -6.68
N PHE A 130 14.42 -13.16 -6.26
CA PHE A 130 15.53 -13.76 -7.00
C PHE A 130 15.39 -15.27 -7.04
N ARG A 131 15.26 -15.92 -5.87
CA ARG A 131 15.11 -17.38 -5.78
C ARG A 131 13.93 -17.90 -6.60
N GLY A 132 12.80 -17.17 -6.59
CA GLY A 132 11.62 -17.56 -7.38
C GLY A 132 11.87 -17.45 -8.88
N LEU A 133 12.47 -16.37 -9.37
CA LEU A 133 12.80 -16.19 -10.78
C LEU A 133 13.93 -17.17 -11.23
N GLU A 134 14.92 -17.43 -10.37
CA GLU A 134 15.96 -18.44 -10.62
C GLU A 134 15.38 -19.86 -10.73
N ALA A 135 14.41 -20.20 -9.86
CA ALA A 135 13.68 -21.47 -9.95
C ALA A 135 12.91 -21.60 -11.28
N MET A 136 12.47 -20.49 -11.86
CA MET A 136 11.83 -20.42 -13.18
C MET A 136 12.84 -20.41 -14.35
N GLY A 137 14.16 -20.50 -14.07
CA GLY A 137 15.22 -20.59 -15.07
C GLY A 137 15.81 -19.25 -15.50
N ALA A 138 15.59 -18.18 -14.75
CA ALA A 138 16.28 -16.92 -14.99
C ALA A 138 17.69 -16.90 -14.38
N GLU A 139 18.62 -16.24 -15.04
CA GLU A 139 19.92 -15.89 -14.49
C GLU A 139 19.86 -14.46 -13.94
N LEU A 140 20.15 -14.28 -12.64
CA LEU A 140 20.14 -12.99 -11.98
C LEU A 140 21.52 -12.62 -11.40
N SER A 141 21.84 -11.35 -11.52
CA SER A 141 23.03 -10.76 -10.89
C SER A 141 22.73 -9.32 -10.43
N VAL A 142 23.51 -8.86 -9.45
CA VAL A 142 23.46 -7.45 -9.04
C VAL A 142 24.78 -6.79 -9.43
N VAL A 143 24.74 -5.88 -10.38
CA VAL A 143 25.91 -5.23 -10.96
C VAL A 143 25.72 -3.71 -10.95
N HIS A 144 26.66 -2.97 -10.35
CA HIS A 144 26.63 -1.50 -10.27
C HIS A 144 25.29 -0.92 -9.75
N GLY A 145 24.65 -1.60 -8.79
CA GLY A 145 23.36 -1.16 -8.21
C GLY A 145 22.14 -1.50 -9.05
N PHE A 146 22.29 -2.30 -10.13
CA PHE A 146 21.21 -2.82 -10.93
C PHE A 146 21.03 -4.34 -10.73
N ILE A 147 19.79 -4.78 -10.76
CA ILE A 147 19.40 -6.16 -10.94
C ILE A 147 19.40 -6.42 -12.44
N GLU A 148 20.26 -7.30 -12.90
CA GLU A 148 20.26 -7.79 -14.28
C GLU A 148 19.71 -9.21 -14.28
N ALA A 149 18.64 -9.43 -15.03
CA ALA A 149 17.96 -10.72 -15.16
C ALA A 149 17.86 -11.10 -16.63
N ARG A 150 18.13 -12.37 -16.95
CA ARG A 150 18.06 -12.90 -18.32
C ARG A 150 17.52 -14.32 -18.34
N CYS A 151 16.78 -14.66 -19.37
CA CYS A 151 16.36 -16.01 -19.67
C CYS A 151 16.08 -16.17 -21.17
N ASN A 152 16.22 -17.38 -21.69
CA ASN A 152 15.74 -17.68 -23.06
C ASN A 152 14.22 -17.82 -23.08
N ALA A 153 13.66 -18.43 -22.02
CA ALA A 153 12.24 -18.51 -21.72
C ALA A 153 12.10 -18.93 -20.26
N LEU A 154 11.13 -18.36 -19.56
CA LEU A 154 10.80 -18.81 -18.21
C LEU A 154 10.09 -20.17 -18.29
N GLY A 155 10.42 -21.07 -17.37
CA GLY A 155 9.77 -22.37 -17.17
C GLY A 155 8.88 -22.34 -15.92
N GLY A 156 7.86 -23.20 -15.92
CA GLY A 156 7.07 -23.44 -14.73
C GLY A 156 7.90 -24.01 -13.58
N ALA A 157 7.60 -23.65 -12.35
CA ALA A 157 8.34 -24.05 -11.17
C ALA A 157 7.45 -24.14 -9.93
N ARG A 158 7.85 -24.96 -8.97
CA ARG A 158 7.31 -24.94 -7.60
C ARG A 158 8.15 -24.01 -6.74
N ILE A 159 7.55 -22.96 -6.23
CA ILE A 159 8.22 -21.89 -5.47
C ILE A 159 7.58 -21.83 -4.09
N VAL A 160 8.39 -21.97 -3.03
CA VAL A 160 7.94 -21.84 -1.64
C VAL A 160 8.52 -20.55 -1.08
N LEU A 161 7.67 -19.58 -0.72
CA LEU A 161 8.10 -18.35 -0.09
C LEU A 161 8.34 -18.56 1.42
N GLU A 162 9.48 -18.14 1.93
CA GLU A 162 9.80 -18.23 3.37
C GLU A 162 8.86 -17.35 4.22
N PHE A 163 8.33 -16.28 3.61
CA PHE A 163 7.37 -15.36 4.18
C PHE A 163 6.36 -14.97 3.11
N PRO A 164 5.06 -14.78 3.42
CA PRO A 164 4.05 -14.36 2.43
C PRO A 164 4.27 -12.90 2.00
N SER A 165 5.31 -12.70 1.19
CA SER A 165 5.72 -11.39 0.68
C SER A 165 4.82 -10.96 -0.46
N VAL A 166 4.13 -9.83 -0.28
CA VAL A 166 3.28 -9.22 -1.33
C VAL A 166 4.08 -8.97 -2.60
N GLY A 167 5.20 -8.25 -2.48
CA GLY A 167 6.01 -7.90 -3.66
C GLY A 167 6.59 -9.11 -4.40
N ALA A 168 7.06 -10.14 -3.68
CA ALA A 168 7.55 -11.36 -4.31
C ALA A 168 6.41 -12.11 -5.01
N THR A 169 5.26 -12.28 -4.35
CA THR A 169 4.08 -12.92 -4.93
C THR A 169 3.65 -12.22 -6.23
N GLU A 170 3.53 -10.88 -6.24
CA GLU A 170 3.15 -10.09 -7.41
C GLU A 170 4.14 -10.26 -8.57
N ASN A 171 5.42 -10.17 -8.27
CA ASN A 171 6.48 -10.24 -9.28
C ASN A 171 6.57 -11.64 -9.90
N LEU A 172 6.49 -12.69 -9.08
CA LEU A 172 6.50 -14.08 -9.52
C LEU A 172 5.22 -14.44 -10.28
N LEU A 173 4.06 -13.96 -9.82
CA LEU A 173 2.78 -14.14 -10.50
C LEU A 173 2.81 -13.54 -11.92
N THR A 174 3.29 -12.30 -12.05
CA THR A 174 3.39 -11.62 -13.35
C THR A 174 4.44 -12.25 -14.27
N ALA A 175 5.50 -12.86 -13.73
CA ALA A 175 6.47 -13.63 -14.52
C ALA A 175 5.88 -14.97 -14.99
N ALA A 176 5.11 -15.64 -14.13
CA ALA A 176 4.60 -16.99 -14.37
C ALA A 176 3.56 -17.08 -15.47
N VAL A 177 2.76 -16.03 -15.71
CA VAL A 177 1.65 -16.06 -16.69
C VAL A 177 2.12 -16.31 -18.14
N LEU A 178 3.37 -16.00 -18.49
CA LEU A 178 3.97 -16.28 -19.79
C LEU A 178 5.06 -17.37 -19.72
N ALA A 179 5.25 -18.04 -18.59
CA ALA A 179 6.20 -19.12 -18.45
C ALA A 179 5.70 -20.40 -19.12
N LYS A 180 6.62 -21.28 -19.55
CA LYS A 180 6.24 -22.56 -20.15
C LYS A 180 5.91 -23.59 -19.07
N GLY A 181 4.67 -24.08 -19.05
CA GLY A 181 4.19 -25.07 -18.09
C GLY A 181 3.50 -24.46 -16.89
N GLU A 182 3.48 -25.16 -15.77
CA GLU A 182 2.77 -24.79 -14.55
C GLU A 182 3.72 -24.23 -13.51
N THR A 183 3.33 -23.12 -12.87
CA THR A 183 4.01 -22.55 -11.71
C THR A 183 3.11 -22.62 -10.49
N ILE A 184 3.64 -23.12 -9.38
CA ILE A 184 2.94 -23.19 -8.08
C ILE A 184 3.71 -22.30 -7.11
N ILE A 185 3.04 -21.27 -6.58
CA ILE A 185 3.60 -20.37 -5.55
C ILE A 185 2.94 -20.73 -4.23
N GLU A 186 3.72 -21.35 -3.33
CA GLU A 186 3.28 -21.72 -1.97
C GLU A 186 3.69 -20.66 -0.95
N ASN A 187 2.91 -20.56 0.12
CA ASN A 187 3.00 -19.49 1.12
C ASN A 187 2.92 -18.10 0.48
N ALA A 188 2.09 -17.99 -0.57
CA ALA A 188 1.83 -16.74 -1.28
C ALA A 188 1.14 -15.71 -0.38
N ALA A 189 1.34 -14.44 -0.69
CA ALA A 189 0.58 -13.35 -0.10
C ALA A 189 -0.91 -13.47 -0.47
N ARG A 190 -1.81 -13.08 0.45
CA ARG A 190 -3.26 -13.33 0.34
C ARG A 190 -4.07 -12.04 0.32
N GLU A 191 -3.40 -10.90 0.29
CA GLU A 191 -4.01 -9.57 0.29
C GLU A 191 -5.05 -9.43 -0.83
N PRO A 192 -6.15 -8.71 -0.62
CA PRO A 192 -7.17 -8.44 -1.63
C PRO A 192 -6.59 -7.93 -2.96
N GLU A 193 -5.50 -7.17 -2.90
CA GLU A 193 -4.78 -6.65 -4.07
C GLU A 193 -4.15 -7.77 -4.93
N ILE A 194 -3.77 -8.91 -4.33
CA ILE A 194 -3.29 -10.10 -5.06
C ILE A 194 -4.44 -10.74 -5.83
N THR A 195 -5.62 -10.81 -5.21
CA THR A 195 -6.82 -11.33 -5.86
C THR A 195 -7.27 -10.42 -7.01
N ASP A 196 -7.19 -9.10 -6.83
CA ASP A 196 -7.50 -8.10 -7.85
C ASP A 196 -6.51 -8.19 -9.04
N LEU A 197 -5.21 -8.34 -8.76
CA LEU A 197 -4.17 -8.56 -9.78
C LEU A 197 -4.41 -9.87 -10.55
N ALA A 198 -4.72 -10.97 -9.88
CA ALA A 198 -5.01 -12.25 -10.53
C ALA A 198 -6.26 -12.18 -11.41
N ALA A 199 -7.31 -11.49 -10.95
CA ALA A 199 -8.51 -11.24 -11.75
C ALA A 199 -8.21 -10.39 -13.00
N PHE A 200 -7.34 -9.39 -12.87
CA PHE A 200 -6.86 -8.59 -14.00
C PHE A 200 -6.09 -9.45 -15.01
N LEU A 201 -5.12 -10.25 -14.56
CA LEU A 201 -4.34 -11.14 -15.40
C LEU A 201 -5.23 -12.17 -16.12
N ASN A 202 -6.23 -12.74 -15.44
CA ASN A 202 -7.19 -13.67 -16.03
C ASN A 202 -8.05 -13.00 -17.11
N ARG A 203 -8.43 -11.73 -16.94
CA ARG A 203 -9.09 -10.96 -18.00
C ARG A 203 -8.18 -10.77 -19.22
N MET A 204 -6.87 -10.61 -19.03
CA MET A 204 -5.89 -10.55 -20.12
C MET A 204 -5.71 -11.88 -20.85
N GLY A 205 -6.28 -12.98 -20.34
CA GLY A 205 -6.17 -14.33 -20.91
C GLY A 205 -5.22 -15.27 -20.17
N ALA A 206 -4.71 -14.87 -19.02
CA ALA A 206 -3.93 -15.75 -18.15
C ALA A 206 -4.82 -16.82 -17.48
N ARG A 207 -4.18 -17.84 -16.89
CA ARG A 207 -4.82 -18.91 -16.14
C ARG A 207 -4.25 -18.99 -14.75
N VAL A 208 -4.79 -18.14 -13.85
CA VAL A 208 -4.37 -18.03 -12.46
C VAL A 208 -5.47 -18.55 -11.56
N HIS A 209 -5.15 -19.47 -10.67
CA HIS A 209 -6.05 -20.07 -9.68
C HIS A 209 -5.50 -19.92 -8.27
N GLY A 210 -6.37 -19.98 -7.26
CA GLY A 210 -5.98 -19.97 -5.85
C GLY A 210 -5.57 -18.61 -5.27
N ALA A 211 -5.61 -17.51 -6.03
CA ALA A 211 -5.32 -16.18 -5.50
C ALA A 211 -6.24 -15.85 -4.30
N GLY A 212 -5.67 -15.30 -3.22
CA GLY A 212 -6.34 -15.11 -1.93
C GLY A 212 -6.20 -16.29 -0.97
N SER A 213 -5.68 -17.45 -1.43
CA SER A 213 -5.23 -18.55 -0.60
C SER A 213 -3.71 -18.53 -0.42
N SER A 214 -3.16 -19.45 0.37
CA SER A 214 -1.71 -19.60 0.55
C SER A 214 -1.00 -20.26 -0.63
N THR A 215 -1.74 -20.74 -1.64
CA THR A 215 -1.19 -21.40 -2.82
C THR A 215 -1.82 -20.79 -4.06
N ILE A 216 -0.98 -20.31 -4.97
CA ILE A 216 -1.39 -19.79 -6.27
C ILE A 216 -0.82 -20.71 -7.36
N GLU A 217 -1.68 -21.16 -8.26
CA GLU A 217 -1.35 -22.01 -9.41
C GLU A 217 -1.51 -21.19 -10.68
N VAL A 218 -0.50 -21.21 -11.54
CA VAL A 218 -0.46 -20.47 -12.79
C VAL A 218 -0.10 -21.43 -13.93
N GLU A 219 -1.03 -21.64 -14.84
CA GLU A 219 -0.72 -22.29 -16.14
C GLU A 219 -0.29 -21.21 -17.13
N GLY A 220 0.96 -21.27 -17.58
CA GLY A 220 1.49 -20.28 -18.50
C GLY A 220 0.81 -20.35 -19.87
N VAL A 221 0.70 -19.19 -20.53
CA VAL A 221 0.06 -19.04 -21.84
C VAL A 221 1.04 -18.43 -22.86
N ASP A 222 0.79 -18.65 -24.16
CA ASP A 222 1.68 -18.16 -25.24
C ASP A 222 1.60 -16.63 -25.43
N GLY A 223 0.55 -15.98 -24.93
CA GLY A 223 0.37 -14.54 -25.05
C GLY A 223 -0.85 -14.04 -24.31
N LEU A 224 -0.84 -12.76 -24.01
CA LEU A 224 -1.91 -12.02 -23.33
C LEU A 224 -2.44 -10.90 -24.21
N THR A 225 -3.63 -10.41 -23.91
CA THR A 225 -4.27 -9.27 -24.60
C THR A 225 -4.49 -8.12 -23.63
N ALA A 226 -4.34 -6.89 -24.12
CA ALA A 226 -4.69 -5.70 -23.38
C ALA A 226 -6.21 -5.66 -23.12
N VAL A 227 -6.60 -5.18 -21.94
CA VAL A 227 -8.00 -5.20 -21.49
C VAL A 227 -8.38 -3.92 -20.76
N GLU A 228 -9.68 -3.71 -20.59
CA GLU A 228 -10.23 -2.74 -19.66
C GLU A 228 -10.44 -3.39 -18.29
N SER A 229 -10.09 -2.66 -17.23
CA SER A 229 -10.22 -3.13 -15.85
C SER A 229 -10.60 -2.00 -14.92
N THR A 230 -11.59 -2.25 -14.06
CA THR A 230 -11.89 -1.37 -12.93
C THR A 230 -11.25 -1.93 -11.67
N LEU A 231 -10.41 -1.14 -11.03
CA LEU A 231 -9.64 -1.53 -9.87
C LEU A 231 -10.45 -1.37 -8.58
N MET A 232 -10.05 -2.13 -7.56
CA MET A 232 -10.65 -2.05 -6.22
C MET A 232 -10.37 -0.69 -5.55
N GLY A 233 -11.19 -0.29 -4.55
CA GLY A 233 -10.91 0.86 -3.70
C GLY A 233 -9.75 0.61 -2.73
N ASP A 234 -9.09 1.68 -2.29
CA ASP A 234 -7.95 1.58 -1.37
C ASP A 234 -8.41 1.24 0.06
N ARG A 235 -8.23 -0.03 0.47
CA ARG A 235 -8.57 -0.49 1.83
C ARG A 235 -7.73 0.16 2.92
N ILE A 236 -6.50 0.61 2.60
CA ILE A 236 -5.64 1.26 3.60
C ILE A 236 -6.15 2.66 3.89
N GLU A 237 -6.61 3.38 2.88
CA GLU A 237 -7.31 4.66 3.07
C GLU A 237 -8.61 4.46 3.86
N ALA A 238 -9.40 3.43 3.57
CA ALA A 238 -10.59 3.09 4.35
C ALA A 238 -10.27 2.87 5.84
N GLY A 239 -9.25 2.06 6.15
CA GLY A 239 -8.81 1.84 7.52
C GLY A 239 -8.28 3.10 8.20
N THR A 240 -7.70 4.03 7.43
CA THR A 240 -7.30 5.34 7.94
C THR A 240 -8.50 6.16 8.41
N PHE A 241 -9.61 6.17 7.65
CA PHE A 241 -10.84 6.85 8.08
C PHE A 241 -11.55 6.15 9.25
N LEU A 242 -11.49 4.80 9.34
CA LEU A 242 -11.94 4.08 10.53
C LEU A 242 -11.23 4.60 11.79
N MET A 243 -9.90 4.70 11.73
CA MET A 243 -9.09 5.16 12.86
C MET A 243 -9.23 6.66 13.11
N ALA A 244 -9.44 7.47 12.07
CA ALA A 244 -9.76 8.89 12.22
C ALA A 244 -11.05 9.10 13.03
N CYS A 245 -12.11 8.34 12.73
CA CYS A 245 -13.35 8.36 13.50
C CYS A 245 -13.12 7.88 14.95
N GLY A 246 -12.30 6.83 15.15
CA GLY A 246 -11.94 6.35 16.49
C GLY A 246 -11.19 7.39 17.33
N ILE A 247 -10.35 8.23 16.72
CA ILE A 247 -9.57 9.27 17.40
C ILE A 247 -10.43 10.50 17.70
N ALA A 248 -11.16 11.01 16.71
CA ALA A 248 -11.92 12.25 16.84
C ALA A 248 -13.31 12.06 17.44
N GLY A 249 -13.84 10.82 17.39
CA GLY A 249 -15.25 10.52 17.70
C GLY A 249 -16.18 10.84 16.55
N GLY A 250 -17.48 10.57 16.74
CA GLY A 250 -18.53 10.90 15.78
C GLY A 250 -19.05 9.71 14.99
N GLU A 251 -19.72 10.01 13.86
CA GLU A 251 -20.30 9.00 12.98
C GLU A 251 -20.07 9.37 11.53
N ILE A 252 -19.44 8.48 10.76
CA ILE A 252 -19.14 8.66 9.34
C ILE A 252 -19.57 7.45 8.51
N THR A 253 -19.78 7.66 7.22
CA THR A 253 -19.92 6.61 6.21
C THR A 253 -18.70 6.60 5.30
N ILE A 254 -18.11 5.43 5.10
CA ILE A 254 -16.96 5.20 4.22
C ILE A 254 -17.45 4.35 3.05
N GLU A 255 -17.51 4.95 1.86
CA GLU A 255 -17.95 4.30 0.62
C GLU A 255 -16.76 3.76 -0.20
N GLY A 256 -17.04 2.81 -1.11
CA GLY A 256 -16.06 2.25 -2.04
C GLY A 256 -15.12 1.22 -1.39
N THR A 257 -15.51 0.64 -0.25
CA THR A 257 -14.74 -0.39 0.45
C THR A 257 -15.62 -1.56 0.87
N GLN A 258 -15.01 -2.68 1.22
CA GLN A 258 -15.71 -3.88 1.68
C GLN A 258 -15.18 -4.33 3.04
N LEU A 259 -16.09 -4.75 3.93
CA LEU A 259 -15.73 -5.27 5.24
C LEU A 259 -14.72 -6.43 5.15
N ALA A 260 -14.90 -7.33 4.19
CA ALA A 260 -14.04 -8.49 3.99
C ALA A 260 -12.55 -8.13 3.76
N HIS A 261 -12.27 -6.94 3.25
CA HIS A 261 -10.89 -6.47 3.05
C HIS A 261 -10.23 -5.93 4.33
N LEU A 262 -11.02 -5.69 5.38
CA LEU A 262 -10.63 -5.02 6.63
C LEU A 262 -10.98 -5.82 7.88
N GLU A 263 -11.36 -7.09 7.74
CA GLU A 263 -11.98 -7.89 8.79
C GLU A 263 -11.20 -7.84 10.12
N MET A 264 -9.90 -8.14 10.11
CA MET A 264 -9.09 -8.11 11.34
C MET A 264 -8.95 -6.69 11.94
N VAL A 265 -8.91 -5.66 11.09
CA VAL A 265 -8.87 -4.26 11.55
C VAL A 265 -10.19 -3.91 12.24
N VAL A 266 -11.32 -4.28 11.64
CA VAL A 266 -12.65 -4.02 12.20
C VAL A 266 -12.86 -4.80 13.50
N ILE A 267 -12.41 -6.06 13.58
CA ILE A 267 -12.45 -6.85 14.83
C ILE A 267 -11.66 -6.13 15.93
N LYS A 268 -10.43 -5.71 15.67
CA LYS A 268 -9.59 -5.02 16.66
C LYS A 268 -10.18 -3.68 17.09
N LEU A 269 -10.70 -2.90 16.16
CA LEU A 269 -11.36 -1.64 16.46
C LEU A 269 -12.67 -1.85 17.25
N GLY A 270 -13.40 -2.93 16.95
CA GLY A 270 -14.59 -3.35 17.72
C GLY A 270 -14.25 -3.71 19.18
N GLU A 271 -13.15 -4.45 19.41
CA GLU A 271 -12.63 -4.72 20.76
C GLU A 271 -12.28 -3.42 21.52
N MET A 272 -11.87 -2.36 20.80
CA MET A 272 -11.59 -1.04 21.37
C MET A 272 -12.87 -0.24 21.66
N GLY A 273 -14.03 -0.64 21.13
CA GLY A 273 -15.31 0.03 21.29
C GLY A 273 -15.78 0.85 20.09
N LEU A 274 -15.15 0.71 18.91
CA LEU A 274 -15.62 1.33 17.68
C LEU A 274 -16.73 0.48 17.07
N GLU A 275 -17.89 1.07 16.81
CA GLU A 275 -18.98 0.41 16.10
C GLU A 275 -18.78 0.51 14.59
N VAL A 276 -18.73 -0.64 13.90
CA VAL A 276 -18.60 -0.71 12.44
C VAL A 276 -19.72 -1.59 11.88
N THR A 277 -20.52 -1.03 11.00
CA THR A 277 -21.66 -1.71 10.36
C THR A 277 -21.52 -1.68 8.84
N PRO A 278 -21.64 -2.81 8.14
CA PRO A 278 -21.59 -2.81 6.68
C PRO A 278 -22.81 -2.06 6.09
N THR A 279 -22.58 -1.37 4.98
CA THR A 279 -23.61 -0.73 4.13
C THR A 279 -23.53 -1.32 2.71
N PRO A 280 -24.49 -1.04 1.83
CA PRO A 280 -24.44 -1.58 0.46
C PRO A 280 -23.18 -1.20 -0.34
N ASP A 281 -22.58 -0.03 -0.08
CA ASP A 281 -21.38 0.46 -0.80
C ASP A 281 -20.17 0.72 0.12
N GLY A 282 -20.19 0.19 1.35
CA GLY A 282 -19.07 0.41 2.26
C GLY A 282 -19.35 0.11 3.72
N LEU A 283 -18.97 1.03 4.62
CA LEU A 283 -19.03 0.86 6.07
C LEU A 283 -19.58 2.13 6.73
N ARG A 284 -20.47 1.98 7.72
CA ARG A 284 -20.84 3.02 8.67
C ARG A 284 -20.05 2.80 9.95
N VAL A 285 -19.49 3.87 10.49
CA VAL A 285 -18.54 3.84 11.62
C VAL A 285 -18.97 4.84 12.66
N ARG A 286 -18.98 4.45 13.94
CA ARG A 286 -19.38 5.30 15.05
C ARG A 286 -18.48 5.12 16.26
N ALA A 287 -18.09 6.23 16.87
CA ALA A 287 -17.37 6.30 18.14
C ALA A 287 -18.02 7.37 19.02
N ASP A 288 -18.74 6.97 20.07
CA ASP A 288 -19.42 7.90 20.99
C ASP A 288 -18.50 8.29 22.15
N GLU A 289 -17.59 7.42 22.55
CA GLU A 289 -16.74 7.56 23.71
C GLU A 289 -15.26 7.36 23.35
N ARG A 290 -14.38 7.74 24.26
CA ARG A 290 -12.95 7.44 24.14
C ARG A 290 -12.73 5.93 24.12
N LEU A 291 -12.09 5.41 23.08
CA LEU A 291 -11.85 3.98 22.89
C LEU A 291 -10.96 3.39 23.98
N HIS A 292 -11.08 2.08 24.21
CA HIS A 292 -10.23 1.34 25.14
C HIS A 292 -8.95 0.86 24.45
N ALA A 293 -7.87 0.77 25.22
CA ALA A 293 -6.62 0.20 24.72
C ALA A 293 -6.71 -1.31 24.61
N VAL A 294 -6.28 -1.86 23.46
CA VAL A 294 -6.24 -3.29 23.16
C VAL A 294 -4.92 -3.62 22.47
N ASP A 295 -4.32 -4.76 22.81
CA ASP A 295 -3.07 -5.21 22.20
C ASP A 295 -3.24 -5.50 20.71
N VAL A 296 -2.26 -5.07 19.92
CA VAL A 296 -2.23 -5.25 18.46
C VAL A 296 -0.93 -5.92 18.04
N ALA A 297 -1.02 -6.96 17.22
CA ALA A 297 0.14 -7.58 16.59
C ALA A 297 -0.04 -7.58 15.07
N THR A 298 0.95 -7.05 14.35
CA THR A 298 0.91 -7.10 12.89
C THR A 298 1.23 -8.49 12.37
N LEU A 299 0.48 -8.90 11.36
CA LEU A 299 0.66 -10.17 10.66
C LEU A 299 0.32 -9.99 9.18
N PRO A 300 0.86 -10.83 8.29
CA PRO A 300 0.37 -10.91 6.92
C PRO A 300 -1.15 -11.11 6.85
N TYR A 301 -1.76 -10.62 5.79
CA TYR A 301 -3.20 -10.77 5.57
C TYR A 301 -3.64 -12.26 5.64
N PRO A 302 -4.78 -12.60 6.28
CA PRO A 302 -5.82 -11.69 6.80
C PRO A 302 -5.58 -11.13 8.21
N GLY A 303 -4.36 -11.22 8.74
CA GLY A 303 -4.02 -10.59 10.01
C GLY A 303 -4.04 -9.05 9.95
N PHE A 304 -3.67 -8.41 11.06
CA PHE A 304 -3.61 -6.95 11.14
C PHE A 304 -2.42 -6.45 10.32
N ALA A 305 -2.69 -5.80 9.20
CA ALA A 305 -1.63 -5.38 8.27
C ALA A 305 -0.70 -4.32 8.88
N THR A 306 0.60 -4.45 8.63
CA THR A 306 1.63 -3.52 9.11
C THR A 306 1.39 -2.07 8.67
N ASP A 307 0.70 -1.84 7.55
CA ASP A 307 0.32 -0.49 7.10
C ASP A 307 -0.64 0.23 8.05
N PHE A 308 -1.41 -0.50 8.84
CA PHE A 308 -2.28 0.07 9.86
C PHE A 308 -1.59 0.30 11.21
N MET A 309 -0.39 -0.25 11.42
CA MET A 309 0.27 -0.18 12.73
C MET A 309 0.56 1.26 13.19
N PRO A 310 1.11 2.18 12.37
CA PRO A 310 1.32 3.57 12.80
C PRO A 310 0.01 4.28 13.17
N LEU A 311 -1.06 4.02 12.42
CA LEU A 311 -2.39 4.58 12.68
C LEU A 311 -2.98 4.03 14.00
N ALA A 312 -2.79 2.73 14.25
CA ALA A 312 -3.22 2.09 15.50
C ALA A 312 -2.46 2.65 16.71
N VAL A 313 -1.14 2.89 16.59
CA VAL A 313 -0.36 3.53 17.66
C VAL A 313 -0.86 4.95 17.95
N ALA A 314 -1.18 5.74 16.90
CA ALA A 314 -1.77 7.07 17.05
C ALA A 314 -3.13 7.03 17.77
N LEU A 315 -3.99 6.06 17.41
CA LEU A 315 -5.28 5.85 18.09
C LEU A 315 -5.08 5.43 19.54
N LEU A 316 -4.21 4.45 19.81
CA LEU A 316 -3.90 3.96 21.15
C LEU A 316 -3.26 5.03 22.04
N ALA A 317 -2.48 5.95 21.45
CA ALA A 317 -1.87 7.08 22.20
C ALA A 317 -2.94 7.98 22.85
N THR A 318 -4.18 7.95 22.34
CA THR A 318 -5.30 8.69 22.94
C THR A 318 -6.39 7.78 23.51
N ALA A 319 -6.24 6.45 23.49
CA ALA A 319 -7.19 5.49 24.05
C ALA A 319 -7.15 5.45 25.58
N ASN A 320 -8.11 4.82 26.22
CA ASN A 320 -8.16 4.62 27.67
C ASN A 320 -7.46 3.31 28.03
N GLY A 321 -6.35 3.38 28.76
CA GLY A 321 -5.59 2.22 29.22
C GLY A 321 -4.19 2.12 28.61
N THR A 322 -3.63 0.91 28.64
CA THR A 322 -2.28 0.60 28.12
C THR A 322 -2.38 -0.59 27.16
N ALA A 323 -1.68 -0.53 26.05
CA ALA A 323 -1.61 -1.61 25.07
C ALA A 323 -0.15 -1.90 24.70
N ILE A 324 0.09 -3.14 24.26
CA ILE A 324 1.33 -3.56 23.59
C ILE A 324 1.06 -3.68 22.11
N VAL A 325 1.85 -2.98 21.31
CA VAL A 325 1.85 -3.11 19.85
C VAL A 325 3.09 -3.88 19.42
N THR A 326 2.88 -5.00 18.74
CA THR A 326 3.97 -5.86 18.23
C THR A 326 4.04 -5.77 16.71
N GLU A 327 5.20 -5.37 16.18
CA GLU A 327 5.46 -5.31 14.74
C GLU A 327 6.26 -6.54 14.29
N ASN A 328 5.58 -7.49 13.63
CA ASN A 328 6.18 -8.74 13.21
C ASN A 328 6.71 -8.73 11.75
N VAL A 329 6.37 -7.72 10.96
CA VAL A 329 6.70 -7.68 9.52
C VAL A 329 8.01 -6.92 9.28
N PHE A 330 8.12 -5.70 9.81
CA PHE A 330 9.29 -4.84 9.60
C PHE A 330 10.03 -4.53 10.90
N ASP A 331 11.36 -4.43 10.83
CA ASP A 331 12.25 -4.29 12.00
C ASP A 331 12.53 -2.82 12.41
N ASN A 332 12.14 -1.83 11.58
CA ASN A 332 12.32 -0.40 11.88
C ASN A 332 11.02 0.41 11.67
N ARG A 333 9.86 -0.16 12.00
CA ARG A 333 8.57 0.49 11.72
C ARG A 333 8.16 1.52 12.79
N PHE A 334 8.81 1.55 13.95
CA PHE A 334 8.50 2.46 15.06
C PHE A 334 9.26 3.81 15.02
N SER A 335 9.96 4.12 13.94
CA SER A 335 10.75 5.36 13.81
C SER A 335 9.95 6.66 14.05
N PHE A 336 8.64 6.65 13.84
CA PHE A 336 7.74 7.79 14.05
C PHE A 336 7.34 8.02 15.51
N VAL A 337 7.63 7.09 16.41
CA VAL A 337 7.24 7.18 17.83
C VAL A 337 7.82 8.42 18.49
N ASP A 338 9.05 8.80 18.15
CA ASP A 338 9.66 10.03 18.68
C ASP A 338 8.85 11.28 18.31
N GLU A 339 8.26 11.31 17.11
CA GLU A 339 7.41 12.42 16.67
C GLU A 339 6.07 12.44 17.45
N LEU A 340 5.47 11.27 17.72
CA LEU A 340 4.30 11.19 18.60
C LEU A 340 4.63 11.63 20.04
N ASN A 341 5.78 11.23 20.57
CA ASN A 341 6.22 11.61 21.90
C ASN A 341 6.49 13.13 22.00
N ARG A 342 6.90 13.82 20.91
CA ARG A 342 6.96 15.29 20.87
C ARG A 342 5.58 15.92 21.07
N MET A 343 4.51 15.23 20.67
CA MET A 343 3.13 15.64 20.92
C MET A 343 2.62 15.24 22.32
N GLY A 344 3.48 14.76 23.21
CA GLY A 344 3.12 14.36 24.57
C GLY A 344 2.49 12.97 24.69
N ALA A 345 2.65 12.10 23.70
CA ALA A 345 2.27 10.70 23.85
C ALA A 345 3.22 9.97 24.82
N ASP A 346 2.74 8.94 25.50
CA ASP A 346 3.56 8.04 26.33
C ASP A 346 3.72 6.69 25.60
N VAL A 347 4.64 6.67 24.64
CA VAL A 347 4.97 5.49 23.84
C VAL A 347 6.44 5.13 24.04
N ARG A 348 6.70 3.88 24.44
CA ARG A 348 8.05 3.33 24.60
C ARG A 348 8.21 2.13 23.72
N ASN A 349 9.15 2.19 22.78
CA ASN A 349 9.44 1.07 21.89
C ASN A 349 10.77 0.39 22.23
N GLU A 350 10.79 -0.94 22.20
CA GLU A 350 11.95 -1.80 22.32
C GLU A 350 11.91 -2.87 21.23
N GLY A 351 12.79 -2.75 20.25
CA GLY A 351 12.87 -3.67 19.13
C GLY A 351 11.54 -3.72 18.35
N ARG A 352 10.85 -4.84 18.44
CA ARG A 352 9.57 -5.08 17.72
C ARG A 352 8.32 -4.79 18.55
N HIS A 353 8.46 -4.24 19.75
CA HIS A 353 7.35 -3.99 20.66
C HIS A 353 7.30 -2.51 21.04
N ALA A 354 6.10 -1.98 21.13
CA ALA A 354 5.86 -0.67 21.74
C ALA A 354 4.79 -0.79 22.81
N VAL A 355 5.08 -0.23 24.00
CA VAL A 355 4.10 -0.04 25.07
C VAL A 355 3.51 1.34 24.88
N VAL A 356 2.21 1.41 24.65
CA VAL A 356 1.46 2.66 24.43
C VAL A 356 0.55 2.89 25.64
N ARG A 357 0.78 3.95 26.40
CA ARG A 357 -0.14 4.40 27.46
C ARG A 357 -0.94 5.59 26.95
N GLY A 358 -2.22 5.38 26.83
CA GLY A 358 -3.09 6.41 26.28
C GLY A 358 -3.26 7.60 27.20
N VAL A 359 -3.08 8.80 26.65
CA VAL A 359 -3.30 10.07 27.32
C VAL A 359 -4.65 10.68 26.91
N PRO A 360 -5.34 11.49 27.76
CA PRO A 360 -6.63 12.07 27.39
C PRO A 360 -6.57 13.02 26.18
N ARG A 361 -5.46 13.74 26.04
CA ARG A 361 -5.15 14.64 24.93
C ARG A 361 -3.66 14.70 24.68
N LEU A 362 -3.30 14.92 23.44
CA LEU A 362 -1.95 15.27 23.04
C LEU A 362 -1.75 16.79 23.10
N SER A 363 -0.52 17.26 22.96
CA SER A 363 -0.18 18.67 22.83
C SER A 363 0.33 18.96 21.42
N ALA A 364 0.00 20.13 20.89
CA ALA A 364 0.48 20.55 19.60
C ALA A 364 2.00 20.71 19.58
N ALA A 365 2.64 20.23 18.53
CA ALA A 365 4.07 20.38 18.29
C ALA A 365 4.36 20.33 16.78
N PRO A 366 5.42 20.97 16.27
CA PRO A 366 5.92 20.67 14.95
C PRO A 366 6.45 19.23 14.91
N VAL A 367 5.94 18.42 13.98
CA VAL A 367 6.33 17.02 13.78
C VAL A 367 6.60 16.76 12.31
N ARG A 368 7.33 15.70 12.00
CA ARG A 368 7.78 15.39 10.63
C ARG A 368 7.22 14.05 10.15
N ALA A 369 6.59 14.05 8.99
CA ALA A 369 6.24 12.81 8.30
C ALA A 369 7.53 12.10 7.83
N LEU A 370 7.73 10.85 8.24
CA LEU A 370 8.92 10.06 7.92
C LEU A 370 8.64 9.02 6.82
N ASP A 371 7.40 8.61 6.69
CA ASP A 371 6.88 7.72 5.66
C ASP A 371 5.38 7.97 5.44
N VAL A 372 4.81 7.29 4.45
CA VAL A 372 3.40 7.44 4.05
C VAL A 372 2.43 7.25 5.21
N ARG A 373 2.60 6.17 5.99
CA ARG A 373 1.64 5.76 7.03
C ARG A 373 1.91 6.48 8.35
N ALA A 374 3.18 6.69 8.68
CA ALA A 374 3.59 7.50 9.82
C ALA A 374 3.09 8.94 9.69
N GLY A 375 3.23 9.55 8.50
CA GLY A 375 2.72 10.89 8.24
C GLY A 375 1.21 11.00 8.43
N ALA A 376 0.44 10.05 7.88
CA ALA A 376 -1.01 9.99 8.08
C ALA A 376 -1.35 9.80 9.57
N ALA A 377 -0.64 8.93 10.30
CA ALA A 377 -0.83 8.72 11.73
C ALA A 377 -0.62 9.99 12.56
N LEU A 378 0.41 10.79 12.22
CA LEU A 378 0.65 12.08 12.88
C LEU A 378 -0.44 13.11 12.60
N VAL A 379 -1.00 13.14 11.37
CA VAL A 379 -2.16 13.97 11.04
C VAL A 379 -3.37 13.57 11.90
N LEU A 380 -3.66 12.26 12.01
CA LEU A 380 -4.77 11.79 12.84
C LEU A 380 -4.55 12.09 14.34
N ALA A 381 -3.34 11.84 14.86
CA ALA A 381 -2.99 12.17 16.24
C ALA A 381 -3.19 13.66 16.54
N ALA A 382 -2.82 14.52 15.61
CA ALA A 382 -2.95 15.98 15.73
C ALA A 382 -4.40 16.45 15.86
N MET A 383 -5.37 15.70 15.31
CA MET A 383 -6.82 15.99 15.48
C MET A 383 -7.26 15.92 16.96
N ARG A 384 -6.47 15.28 17.84
CA ARG A 384 -6.73 15.18 19.28
C ARG A 384 -5.69 15.93 20.13
N ALA A 385 -4.91 16.80 19.52
CA ALA A 385 -3.91 17.61 20.21
C ALA A 385 -4.46 19.00 20.58
N ASP A 386 -4.11 19.51 21.75
CA ASP A 386 -4.45 20.88 22.14
C ASP A 386 -3.54 21.89 21.41
N GLY A 387 -4.11 22.74 20.56
CA GLY A 387 -3.42 23.74 19.75
C GLY A 387 -3.22 23.31 18.29
N GLU A 388 -2.43 24.08 17.54
CA GLU A 388 -2.14 23.86 16.13
C GLU A 388 -0.86 23.05 15.94
N THR A 389 -0.96 21.89 15.31
CA THR A 389 0.18 21.02 14.97
C THR A 389 0.58 21.25 13.52
N ALA A 390 1.87 21.46 13.27
CA ALA A 390 2.44 21.49 11.93
C ALA A 390 3.06 20.13 11.60
N VAL A 391 2.49 19.41 10.62
CA VAL A 391 3.05 18.17 10.09
C VAL A 391 3.89 18.52 8.86
N LEU A 392 5.20 18.44 9.00
CA LEU A 392 6.18 18.78 7.97
C LEU A 392 6.37 17.63 7.00
N ASP A 393 6.93 17.92 5.81
CA ASP A 393 7.21 16.97 4.73
C ASP A 393 5.97 16.21 4.24
N PRO A 394 4.87 16.91 3.90
CA PRO A 394 3.60 16.32 3.48
C PRO A 394 3.74 15.43 2.24
N TYR A 395 4.79 15.60 1.45
CA TYR A 395 5.10 14.75 0.30
C TYR A 395 5.08 13.26 0.64
N HIS A 396 5.52 12.86 1.85
CA HIS A 396 5.45 11.46 2.25
C HIS A 396 4.01 10.95 2.30
N VAL A 397 3.07 11.76 2.78
CA VAL A 397 1.64 11.42 2.81
C VAL A 397 1.06 11.38 1.40
N ASP A 398 1.40 12.35 0.54
CA ASP A 398 0.93 12.47 -0.85
C ASP A 398 1.32 11.25 -1.72
N ARG A 399 2.33 10.49 -1.31
CA ARG A 399 2.73 9.25 -2.00
C ARG A 399 1.68 8.15 -1.96
N GLY A 400 0.76 8.18 -0.99
CA GLY A 400 -0.25 7.14 -0.83
C GLY A 400 -1.66 7.63 -0.52
N TYR A 401 -1.85 8.93 -0.32
CA TYR A 401 -3.16 9.55 -0.08
C TYR A 401 -3.35 10.74 -1.03
N PRO A 402 -4.40 10.72 -1.85
CA PRO A 402 -4.60 11.75 -2.89
C PRO A 402 -5.21 13.03 -2.35
N ASP A 403 -4.85 13.60 -1.28
CA ASP A 403 -5.40 14.79 -0.61
C ASP A 403 -6.12 14.43 0.71
N LEU A 404 -5.36 13.79 1.61
CA LEU A 404 -5.86 13.45 2.95
C LEU A 404 -6.47 14.66 3.70
N PRO A 405 -5.89 15.90 3.66
CA PRO A 405 -6.49 17.06 4.30
C PRO A 405 -7.90 17.38 3.79
N ARG A 406 -8.12 17.33 2.48
CA ARG A 406 -9.41 17.59 1.88
C ARG A 406 -10.45 16.55 2.27
N GLN A 407 -10.08 15.29 2.31
CA GLN A 407 -10.98 14.21 2.72
C GLN A 407 -11.38 14.35 4.19
N LEU A 408 -10.42 14.63 5.07
CA LEU A 408 -10.69 14.86 6.50
C LEU A 408 -11.55 16.12 6.71
N ARG A 409 -11.31 17.20 5.97
CA ARG A 409 -12.18 18.40 6.01
C ARG A 409 -13.63 18.14 5.61
N ARG A 410 -13.86 17.27 4.62
CA ARG A 410 -15.22 16.84 4.24
C ARG A 410 -15.96 16.14 5.37
N LEU A 411 -15.23 15.52 6.28
CA LEU A 411 -15.75 14.88 7.48
C LEU A 411 -15.83 15.85 8.69
N GLY A 412 -15.47 17.13 8.51
CA GLY A 412 -15.54 18.15 9.55
C GLY A 412 -14.25 18.36 10.34
N ALA A 413 -13.15 17.69 10.01
CA ALA A 413 -11.85 17.93 10.67
C ALA A 413 -11.27 19.29 10.25
N ASP A 414 -10.52 19.92 11.15
CA ASP A 414 -9.78 21.16 10.88
C ASP A 414 -8.34 20.84 10.48
N VAL A 415 -8.16 20.55 9.21
CA VAL A 415 -6.87 20.21 8.59
C VAL A 415 -6.67 21.06 7.35
N GLU A 416 -5.52 21.70 7.22
CA GLU A 416 -5.20 22.58 6.10
C GLU A 416 -3.84 22.20 5.48
N ARG A 417 -3.73 22.23 4.16
CA ARG A 417 -2.45 22.21 3.46
C ARG A 417 -1.98 23.62 3.21
N VAL A 418 -0.75 23.92 3.61
CA VAL A 418 -0.08 25.19 3.34
C VAL A 418 1.12 24.88 2.46
N ASP A 419 1.03 25.31 1.21
CA ASP A 419 2.13 25.37 0.26
C ASP A 419 2.61 26.82 0.23
N ASP A 420 3.89 27.07 0.08
CA ASP A 420 4.45 28.44 0.08
C ASP A 420 4.11 29.19 -1.21
#